data_5f69395a0bbed86a9f277bdd779a91f0
#
_entry.id   5f69395a0bbed86a9f277bdd779a91f0
#
_cell.length_a   1.000
_cell.length_b   1.000
_cell.length_c   1.000
_cell.angle_alpha   90.00
_cell.angle_beta   90.00
_cell.angle_gamma   90.00
#
_symmetry.space_group_name_H-M   'P 1'
#
loop_
_entity.id
_entity.type
_entity.pdbx_description
1 polymer ?
#
loop_
_entity_poly.entity_id
_entity_poly.type
_entity_poly.pdbx_seq_one_letter_code
_entity_poly.pdbx_strand_id
1 'polypeptide(L)'
;QTTISLSAQGYTRFSYGATNTELTLEKVNVAVGDHVKKGDILVAFKSGEIQKKIEDYSGQISQNKLLAEHYRAIMKIDDTQDYSSDIAQLDKDTEVAQLYLDEAKEKLSRYQITASEDGTITAMDNSLLAGVFEPGSNLITEISGNGNYEADRPEGYDFNVGDIYTATASDIEFELKVKEVDDKKLVFEPVSDMSAVSDAQIFSMEVTRPAIENAVYVQKDAVHEKDGRYFVYTLDENGYRQAVWISVGDQVGDYRIITEGLKSGDEVVLQ
;
A
#
# COMPACT_ATOMS: atom_id res chain seq x y z
N GLN A 1 -23.17 11.94 -11.76
CA GLN A 1 -22.49 11.16 -10.73
C GLN A 1 -22.22 9.76 -11.26
N THR A 2 -21.04 9.24 -11.07
CA THR A 2 -20.67 7.86 -11.39
C THR A 2 -19.73 7.34 -10.30
N THR A 3 -19.68 6.02 -10.15
CA THR A 3 -18.74 5.35 -9.24
C THR A 3 -17.64 4.74 -10.09
N ILE A 4 -16.39 4.96 -9.72
CA ILE A 4 -15.24 4.29 -10.31
C ILE A 4 -14.64 3.32 -9.32
N SER A 5 -14.18 2.18 -9.83
CA SER A 5 -13.47 1.17 -9.05
C SER A 5 -11.98 1.40 -9.19
N LEU A 6 -11.27 1.29 -8.09
CA LEU A 6 -9.83 1.50 -8.02
C LEU A 6 -9.15 0.16 -7.68
N SER A 7 -7.97 -0.06 -8.21
CA SER A 7 -7.10 -1.17 -7.87
C SER A 7 -5.79 -0.65 -7.28
N ALA A 8 -5.36 -1.22 -6.15
CA ALA A 8 -4.07 -0.90 -5.55
C ALA A 8 -2.93 -1.54 -6.35
N GLN A 9 -1.87 -0.79 -6.59
CA GLN A 9 -0.66 -1.21 -7.31
C GLN A 9 0.57 -0.84 -6.51
N GLY A 10 1.62 -1.65 -6.63
CA GLY A 10 2.92 -1.35 -5.99
C GLY A 10 2.99 -1.65 -4.50
N TYR A 11 2.01 -2.40 -3.96
CA TYR A 11 2.06 -2.96 -2.62
C TYR A 11 2.48 -4.42 -2.64
N THR A 12 3.31 -4.81 -1.68
CA THR A 12 3.69 -6.20 -1.45
C THR A 12 3.20 -6.62 -0.06
N ARG A 13 2.46 -7.72 -0.02
CA ARG A 13 1.96 -8.29 1.23
C ARG A 13 2.90 -9.40 1.71
N PHE A 14 3.33 -9.32 2.94
CA PHE A 14 4.06 -10.34 3.64
C PHE A 14 3.19 -10.95 4.73
N SER A 15 3.15 -12.27 4.78
CA SER A 15 2.44 -13.03 5.81
C SER A 15 3.44 -13.83 6.60
N TYR A 16 3.46 -13.63 7.90
CA TYR A 16 4.42 -14.24 8.82
C TYR A 16 3.72 -15.24 9.73
N GLY A 17 4.34 -16.38 9.89
CA GLY A 17 3.89 -17.43 10.80
C GLY A 17 5.06 -18.27 11.31
N ALA A 18 4.78 -19.17 12.22
CA ALA A 18 5.73 -20.14 12.74
C ALA A 18 5.11 -21.53 12.68
N THR A 19 5.85 -22.51 12.13
CA THR A 19 5.38 -23.89 11.98
C THR A 19 5.85 -24.81 13.09
N ASN A 20 6.90 -24.43 13.84
CA ASN A 20 7.47 -25.25 14.90
C ASN A 20 6.58 -25.19 16.15
N THR A 21 6.02 -26.34 16.53
CA THR A 21 5.15 -26.53 17.70
C THR A 21 5.87 -26.44 19.04
N GLU A 22 7.20 -26.51 19.07
CA GLU A 22 8.02 -26.45 20.30
C GLU A 22 8.34 -25.00 20.70
N LEU A 23 8.04 -24.02 19.84
CA LEU A 23 8.28 -22.62 20.15
C LEU A 23 7.33 -22.14 21.26
N THR A 24 7.84 -21.35 22.16
CA THR A 24 7.07 -20.67 23.20
C THR A 24 7.19 -19.18 22.98
N LEU A 25 6.06 -18.49 22.89
CA LEU A 25 6.03 -17.04 22.71
C LEU A 25 6.73 -16.36 23.91
N GLU A 26 7.63 -15.43 23.62
CA GLU A 26 8.29 -14.60 24.62
C GLU A 26 7.71 -13.19 24.59
N LYS A 27 7.69 -12.56 23.40
CA LYS A 27 7.26 -11.18 23.25
C LYS A 27 6.75 -10.90 21.82
N VAL A 28 5.71 -10.09 21.73
CA VAL A 28 5.28 -9.42 20.51
C VAL A 28 5.74 -7.96 20.59
N ASN A 29 6.50 -7.51 19.60
CA ASN A 29 7.13 -6.19 19.61
C ASN A 29 6.37 -5.13 18.82
N VAL A 30 5.31 -5.51 18.13
CA VAL A 30 4.55 -4.64 17.22
C VAL A 30 3.06 -4.73 17.48
N ALA A 31 2.34 -3.72 17.03
CA ALA A 31 0.89 -3.65 16.99
C ALA A 31 0.40 -3.34 15.58
N VAL A 32 -0.88 -3.55 15.31
CA VAL A 32 -1.51 -3.13 14.05
C VAL A 32 -1.40 -1.60 13.93
N GLY A 33 -0.92 -1.13 12.78
CA GLY A 33 -0.65 0.28 12.50
C GLY A 33 0.82 0.69 12.68
N ASP A 34 1.66 -0.15 13.29
CA ASP A 34 3.07 0.16 13.47
C ASP A 34 3.83 0.13 12.14
N HIS A 35 4.71 1.12 11.96
CA HIS A 35 5.71 1.12 10.90
C HIS A 35 6.93 0.33 11.33
N VAL A 36 7.39 -0.56 10.48
CA VAL A 36 8.56 -1.42 10.71
C VAL A 36 9.60 -1.22 9.62
N LYS A 37 10.85 -1.49 9.97
CA LYS A 37 11.97 -1.52 9.02
C LYS A 37 12.38 -2.97 8.78
N LYS A 38 12.94 -3.21 7.61
CA LYS A 38 13.54 -4.50 7.27
C LYS A 38 14.48 -4.98 8.39
N GLY A 39 14.20 -6.20 8.88
CA GLY A 39 14.97 -6.82 9.94
C GLY A 39 14.48 -6.52 11.36
N ASP A 40 13.50 -5.66 11.55
CA ASP A 40 12.88 -5.44 12.86
C ASP A 40 12.23 -6.74 13.36
N ILE A 41 12.43 -7.05 14.65
CA ILE A 41 11.86 -8.24 15.26
C ILE A 41 10.40 -7.99 15.58
N LEU A 42 9.49 -8.65 14.87
CA LEU A 42 8.04 -8.57 15.06
C LEU A 42 7.59 -9.43 16.24
N VAL A 43 8.05 -10.68 16.27
CA VAL A 43 7.77 -11.66 17.33
C VAL A 43 9.05 -12.34 17.76
N ALA A 44 9.23 -12.48 19.06
CA ALA A 44 10.32 -13.26 19.66
C ALA A 44 9.76 -14.46 20.42
N PHE A 45 10.43 -15.62 20.26
CA PHE A 45 10.18 -16.84 20.99
C PHE A 45 11.30 -17.09 22.00
N LYS A 46 11.00 -17.80 23.08
CA LYS A 46 11.99 -18.10 24.14
C LYS A 46 13.20 -18.81 23.59
N SER A 47 14.38 -18.21 23.73
CA SER A 47 15.63 -18.63 23.14
C SER A 47 16.84 -18.43 24.08
N GLY A 48 16.60 -18.33 25.38
CA GLY A 48 17.62 -17.97 26.38
C GLY A 48 18.89 -18.80 26.32
N GLU A 49 18.82 -20.14 26.09
CA GLU A 49 19.99 -20.99 25.94
C GLU A 49 20.80 -20.66 24.69
N ILE A 50 20.15 -20.26 23.59
CA ILE A 50 20.84 -19.90 22.36
C ILE A 50 21.49 -18.51 22.52
N GLN A 51 20.80 -17.58 23.15
CA GLN A 51 21.33 -16.23 23.43
C GLN A 51 22.57 -16.34 24.33
N LYS A 52 22.54 -17.19 25.36
CA LYS A 52 23.70 -17.44 26.21
C LYS A 52 24.89 -18.00 25.42
N LYS A 53 24.69 -18.94 24.51
CA LYS A 53 25.75 -19.44 23.62
C LYS A 53 26.34 -18.34 22.75
N ILE A 54 25.52 -17.43 22.23
CA ILE A 54 25.99 -16.29 21.45
C ILE A 54 26.86 -15.35 22.28
N GLU A 55 26.47 -15.08 23.53
CA GLU A 55 27.25 -14.27 24.46
C GLU A 55 28.58 -14.96 24.80
N ASP A 56 28.56 -16.26 25.13
CA ASP A 56 29.75 -17.05 25.48
C ASP A 56 30.76 -17.07 24.31
N TYR A 57 30.34 -17.38 23.08
CA TYR A 57 31.22 -17.39 21.91
C TYR A 57 31.72 -15.98 21.54
N SER A 58 30.88 -14.97 21.63
CA SER A 58 31.29 -13.58 21.40
C SER A 58 32.31 -13.11 22.42
N GLY A 59 32.13 -13.47 23.68
CA GLY A 59 33.09 -13.21 24.76
C GLY A 59 34.43 -13.94 24.55
N GLN A 60 34.40 -15.21 24.17
CA GLN A 60 35.62 -15.99 23.86
C GLN A 60 36.41 -15.37 22.70
N ILE A 61 35.73 -14.99 21.61
CA ILE A 61 36.36 -14.31 20.46
C ILE A 61 37.03 -13.01 20.89
N SER A 62 36.35 -12.22 21.70
CA SER A 62 36.89 -10.93 22.18
C SER A 62 38.12 -11.15 23.08
N GLN A 63 38.07 -12.11 23.98
CA GLN A 63 39.19 -12.45 24.86
C GLN A 63 40.40 -12.98 24.07
N ASN A 64 40.18 -13.88 23.11
CA ASN A 64 41.27 -14.43 22.30
C ASN A 64 41.95 -13.32 21.46
N LYS A 65 41.18 -12.46 20.84
CA LYS A 65 41.72 -11.33 20.07
C LYS A 65 42.54 -10.37 20.94
N LEU A 66 42.01 -9.99 22.10
CA LEU A 66 42.73 -9.14 23.04
C LEU A 66 44.06 -9.73 23.52
N LEU A 67 44.04 -11.04 23.83
CA LEU A 67 45.25 -11.75 24.26
C LEU A 67 46.28 -11.86 23.13
N ALA A 68 45.84 -12.19 21.93
CA ALA A 68 46.72 -12.23 20.75
C ALA A 68 47.33 -10.87 20.44
N GLU A 69 46.56 -9.77 20.57
CA GLU A 69 47.10 -8.42 20.44
C GLU A 69 48.13 -8.08 21.53
N HIS A 70 47.86 -8.51 22.76
CA HIS A 70 48.80 -8.34 23.86
C HIS A 70 50.12 -9.05 23.57
N TYR A 71 50.09 -10.31 23.15
CA TYR A 71 51.28 -11.06 22.78
C TYR A 71 52.02 -10.40 21.60
N ARG A 72 51.33 -9.93 20.57
CA ARG A 72 51.94 -9.20 19.47
C ARG A 72 52.62 -7.90 19.94
N ALA A 73 52.03 -7.23 20.93
CA ALA A 73 52.62 -6.01 21.51
C ALA A 73 53.90 -6.32 22.31
N ILE A 74 53.91 -7.40 23.11
CA ILE A 74 55.10 -7.82 23.86
C ILE A 74 56.26 -8.14 22.90
N MET A 75 56.01 -8.93 21.85
CA MET A 75 57.02 -9.30 20.83
C MET A 75 57.59 -8.09 20.09
N LYS A 76 56.87 -6.98 20.01
CA LYS A 76 57.39 -5.71 19.44
C LYS A 76 58.35 -4.96 20.36
N ILE A 77 58.26 -5.19 21.69
CA ILE A 77 59.02 -4.47 22.70
C ILE A 77 60.23 -5.34 23.11
N ASP A 78 60.07 -6.64 23.21
CA ASP A 78 61.07 -7.59 23.62
C ASP A 78 61.19 -8.75 22.60
N ASP A 79 62.19 -8.67 21.74
CA ASP A 79 62.46 -9.64 20.68
C ASP A 79 62.97 -11.01 21.17
N THR A 80 63.25 -11.13 22.44
CA THR A 80 63.60 -12.40 23.10
C THR A 80 62.37 -13.27 23.41
N GLN A 81 61.17 -12.69 23.37
CA GLN A 81 59.90 -13.37 23.63
C GLN A 81 59.28 -13.82 22.30
N ASP A 82 58.98 -15.11 22.21
CA ASP A 82 58.30 -15.67 21.05
C ASP A 82 56.94 -16.29 21.44
N TYR A 83 55.83 -15.58 21.08
CA TYR A 83 54.46 -16.03 21.28
C TYR A 83 53.80 -16.43 19.98
N SER A 84 54.56 -16.71 18.91
CA SER A 84 54.01 -17.02 17.59
C SER A 84 53.08 -18.23 17.60
N SER A 85 53.44 -19.26 18.39
CA SER A 85 52.63 -20.48 18.54
C SER A 85 51.33 -20.19 19.32
N ASP A 86 51.40 -19.39 20.38
CA ASP A 86 50.24 -19.04 21.21
C ASP A 86 49.26 -18.18 20.40
N ILE A 87 49.78 -17.21 19.62
CA ILE A 87 48.97 -16.39 18.73
C ILE A 87 48.28 -17.24 17.67
N ALA A 88 49.03 -18.18 17.04
CA ALA A 88 48.44 -19.06 16.03
C ALA A 88 47.34 -19.97 16.63
N GLN A 89 47.49 -20.43 17.86
CA GLN A 89 46.44 -21.18 18.55
C GLN A 89 45.24 -20.33 18.88
N LEU A 90 45.43 -19.09 19.39
CA LEU A 90 44.35 -18.16 19.67
C LEU A 90 43.59 -17.75 18.40
N ASP A 91 44.29 -17.52 17.28
CA ASP A 91 43.68 -17.22 16.00
C ASP A 91 42.80 -18.39 15.51
N LYS A 92 43.30 -19.64 15.65
CA LYS A 92 42.54 -20.86 15.32
C LYS A 92 41.32 -21.08 16.23
N ASP A 93 41.48 -20.85 17.54
CA ASP A 93 40.38 -20.97 18.50
C ASP A 93 39.31 -19.86 18.23
N THR A 94 39.73 -18.70 17.76
CA THR A 94 38.86 -17.63 17.34
C THR A 94 38.03 -18.00 16.09
N GLU A 95 38.68 -18.65 15.11
CA GLU A 95 37.97 -19.14 13.91
C GLU A 95 36.91 -20.18 14.27
N VAL A 96 37.24 -21.12 15.13
CA VAL A 96 36.31 -22.16 15.62
C VAL A 96 35.14 -21.52 16.39
N ALA A 97 35.44 -20.61 17.31
CA ALA A 97 34.41 -19.89 18.06
C ALA A 97 33.50 -19.06 17.13
N GLN A 98 34.04 -18.47 16.04
CA GLN A 98 33.26 -17.75 15.06
C GLN A 98 32.27 -18.67 14.32
N LEU A 99 32.67 -19.87 13.94
CA LEU A 99 31.78 -20.86 13.31
C LEU A 99 30.59 -21.20 14.22
N TYR A 100 30.87 -21.46 15.51
CA TYR A 100 29.81 -21.75 16.47
C TYR A 100 28.93 -20.55 16.78
N LEU A 101 29.50 -19.34 16.77
CA LEU A 101 28.72 -18.10 16.89
C LEU A 101 27.75 -17.92 15.71
N ASP A 102 28.23 -18.16 14.50
CA ASP A 102 27.40 -18.01 13.29
C ASP A 102 26.29 -19.07 13.25
N GLU A 103 26.59 -20.32 13.64
CA GLU A 103 25.57 -21.36 13.80
C GLU A 103 24.52 -21.00 14.86
N ALA A 104 24.95 -20.47 16.02
CA ALA A 104 24.05 -20.05 17.07
C ALA A 104 23.15 -18.87 16.62
N LYS A 105 23.70 -17.93 15.87
CA LYS A 105 22.93 -16.83 15.29
C LYS A 105 21.92 -17.32 14.25
N GLU A 106 22.31 -18.23 13.37
CA GLU A 106 21.39 -18.85 12.43
C GLU A 106 20.26 -19.59 13.16
N LYS A 107 20.58 -20.31 14.22
CA LYS A 107 19.59 -20.98 15.05
C LYS A 107 18.66 -19.99 15.73
N LEU A 108 19.18 -18.85 16.24
CA LEU A 108 18.36 -17.78 16.85
C LEU A 108 17.36 -17.18 15.85
N SER A 109 17.74 -17.04 14.58
CA SER A 109 16.84 -16.49 13.56
C SER A 109 15.54 -17.30 13.40
N ARG A 110 15.55 -18.59 13.74
CA ARG A 110 14.36 -19.46 13.73
C ARG A 110 13.44 -19.26 14.95
N TYR A 111 13.91 -18.51 15.95
CA TYR A 111 13.17 -18.13 17.15
C TYR A 111 12.68 -16.68 17.10
N GLN A 112 12.68 -16.09 15.91
CA GLN A 112 12.24 -14.71 15.67
C GLN A 112 11.48 -14.66 14.36
N ILE A 113 10.46 -13.82 14.32
CA ILE A 113 9.83 -13.36 13.08
C ILE A 113 10.29 -11.93 12.87
N THR A 114 10.90 -11.66 11.73
CA THR A 114 11.44 -10.34 11.39
C THR A 114 10.77 -9.78 10.13
N ALA A 115 10.64 -8.47 10.05
CA ALA A 115 10.11 -7.78 8.88
C ALA A 115 11.01 -8.03 7.66
N SER A 116 10.41 -8.38 6.54
CA SER A 116 11.11 -8.68 5.29
C SER A 116 11.54 -7.42 4.54
N GLU A 117 10.77 -6.36 4.66
CA GLU A 117 11.01 -5.04 4.05
C GLU A 117 10.58 -3.93 5.02
N ASP A 118 10.73 -2.67 4.59
CA ASP A 118 10.14 -1.54 5.29
C ASP A 118 8.64 -1.50 4.98
N GLY A 119 7.80 -1.46 5.99
CA GLY A 119 6.35 -1.54 5.78
C GLY A 119 5.53 -1.19 7.01
N THR A 120 4.27 -1.57 6.99
CA THR A 120 3.33 -1.35 8.08
C THR A 120 2.60 -2.64 8.42
N ILE A 121 2.40 -2.88 9.69
CA ILE A 121 1.63 -4.02 10.20
C ILE A 121 0.14 -3.74 10.02
N THR A 122 -0.54 -4.52 9.19
CA THR A 122 -1.97 -4.32 8.86
C THR A 122 -2.90 -5.29 9.56
N ALA A 123 -2.40 -6.46 9.94
CA ALA A 123 -3.18 -7.44 10.70
C ALA A 123 -2.30 -8.25 11.64
N MET A 124 -2.90 -8.69 12.75
CA MET A 124 -2.26 -9.55 13.74
C MET A 124 -3.28 -10.54 14.28
N ASP A 125 -2.85 -11.80 14.44
CA ASP A 125 -3.69 -12.84 15.02
C ASP A 125 -3.99 -12.54 16.50
N ASN A 126 -5.25 -12.70 16.89
CA ASN A 126 -5.68 -12.43 18.27
C ASN A 126 -5.02 -13.36 19.29
N SER A 127 -4.56 -14.53 18.90
CA SER A 127 -3.86 -15.47 19.79
C SER A 127 -2.56 -14.87 20.35
N LEU A 128 -1.86 -14.04 19.56
CA LEU A 128 -0.65 -13.34 20.01
C LEU A 128 -0.93 -12.38 21.18
N LEU A 129 -2.10 -11.72 21.20
CA LEU A 129 -2.52 -10.86 22.29
C LEU A 129 -2.80 -11.66 23.57
N ALA A 130 -3.22 -12.90 23.43
CA ALA A 130 -3.42 -13.83 24.54
C ALA A 130 -2.10 -14.52 25.00
N GLY A 131 -0.96 -14.20 24.39
CA GLY A 131 0.34 -14.76 24.75
C GLY A 131 0.59 -16.18 24.20
N VAL A 132 -0.18 -16.59 23.21
CA VAL A 132 -0.08 -17.89 22.54
C VAL A 132 -0.03 -17.71 21.02
N PHE A 133 0.29 -18.76 20.30
CA PHE A 133 0.17 -18.76 18.84
C PHE A 133 -0.26 -20.14 18.34
N GLU A 134 -0.86 -20.20 17.17
CA GLU A 134 -1.22 -21.44 16.48
C GLU A 134 -0.18 -21.73 15.41
N PRO A 135 0.56 -22.85 15.51
CA PRO A 135 1.57 -23.22 14.51
C PRO A 135 0.94 -23.40 13.12
N GLY A 136 1.56 -22.78 12.13
CA GLY A 136 1.09 -22.83 10.73
C GLY A 136 0.03 -21.79 10.37
N SER A 137 -0.47 -21.01 11.33
CA SER A 137 -1.34 -19.88 11.05
C SER A 137 -0.56 -18.65 10.59
N ASN A 138 -1.27 -17.71 9.93
CA ASN A 138 -0.75 -16.37 9.66
C ASN A 138 -0.86 -15.54 10.94
N LEU A 139 0.27 -15.23 11.56
CA LEU A 139 0.33 -14.50 12.82
C LEU A 139 0.34 -12.99 12.64
N ILE A 140 1.05 -12.51 11.62
CA ILE A 140 1.19 -11.08 11.33
C ILE A 140 1.17 -10.88 9.82
N THR A 141 0.49 -9.82 9.40
CA THR A 141 0.52 -9.33 8.02
C THR A 141 1.20 -7.97 7.98
N GLU A 142 2.19 -7.83 7.12
CA GLU A 142 2.88 -6.58 6.80
C GLU A 142 2.58 -6.20 5.34
N ILE A 143 2.35 -4.93 5.09
CA ILE A 143 2.25 -4.37 3.75
C ILE A 143 3.42 -3.40 3.55
N SER A 144 4.18 -3.64 2.50
CA SER A 144 5.31 -2.81 2.07
C SER A 144 5.01 -2.13 0.75
N GLY A 145 5.61 -0.98 0.53
CA GLY A 145 5.56 -0.23 -0.73
C GLY A 145 4.82 1.09 -0.64
N ASN A 146 5.10 1.96 -1.60
CA ASN A 146 4.41 3.23 -1.82
C ASN A 146 3.44 3.01 -2.98
N GLY A 147 2.29 2.42 -2.68
CA GLY A 147 1.33 2.07 -3.71
C GLY A 147 0.69 3.26 -4.37
N ASN A 148 0.32 3.04 -5.61
CA ASN A 148 -0.61 3.89 -6.34
C ASN A 148 -1.95 3.16 -6.46
N TYR A 149 -3.00 3.92 -6.76
CA TYR A 149 -4.31 3.38 -7.06
C TYR A 149 -4.64 3.71 -8.52
N GLU A 150 -4.99 2.69 -9.29
CA GLU A 150 -5.35 2.86 -10.70
C GLU A 150 -6.84 2.66 -10.90
N ALA A 151 -7.42 3.46 -11.78
CA ALA A 151 -8.80 3.32 -12.24
C ALA A 151 -8.90 3.59 -13.74
N ASP A 152 -9.93 3.04 -14.37
CA ASP A 152 -10.30 3.44 -15.71
C ASP A 152 -10.93 4.85 -15.66
N ARG A 153 -10.52 5.69 -16.62
CA ARG A 153 -11.06 7.05 -16.73
C ARG A 153 -12.48 7.00 -17.30
N PRO A 154 -13.49 7.48 -16.56
CA PRO A 154 -14.86 7.53 -17.06
C PRO A 154 -14.99 8.61 -18.14
N GLU A 155 -15.73 8.31 -19.20
CA GLU A 155 -15.96 9.27 -20.29
C GLU A 155 -16.77 10.50 -19.81
N GLY A 156 -16.35 11.65 -20.30
CA GLY A 156 -17.04 12.92 -20.01
C GLY A 156 -16.82 13.46 -18.60
N TYR A 157 -15.78 13.01 -17.90
CA TYR A 157 -15.33 13.56 -16.63
C TYR A 157 -13.93 14.14 -16.77
N ASP A 158 -13.74 15.33 -16.20
CA ASP A 158 -12.45 16.00 -16.18
C ASP A 158 -11.74 15.74 -14.85
N PHE A 159 -10.47 15.39 -14.96
CA PHE A 159 -9.58 15.19 -13.82
C PHE A 159 -8.31 16.01 -14.05
N ASN A 160 -7.85 16.70 -13.01
CA ASN A 160 -6.60 17.43 -13.07
C ASN A 160 -5.59 16.81 -12.08
N VAL A 161 -4.34 16.79 -12.48
CA VAL A 161 -3.25 16.37 -11.57
C VAL A 161 -3.25 17.29 -10.35
N GLY A 162 -3.29 16.69 -9.16
CA GLY A 162 -3.36 17.40 -7.90
C GLY A 162 -4.75 17.47 -7.27
N ASP A 163 -5.83 17.19 -8.02
CA ASP A 163 -7.18 17.12 -7.45
C ASP A 163 -7.27 16.00 -6.41
N ILE A 164 -8.01 16.25 -5.33
CA ILE A 164 -8.20 15.29 -4.23
C ILE A 164 -9.64 14.78 -4.26
N TYR A 165 -9.76 13.47 -4.13
CA TYR A 165 -11.05 12.75 -4.09
C TYR A 165 -11.11 11.86 -2.87
N THR A 166 -12.31 11.67 -2.33
CA THR A 166 -12.57 10.70 -1.27
C THR A 166 -12.90 9.34 -1.88
N ALA A 167 -12.16 8.33 -1.48
CA ALA A 167 -12.42 6.94 -1.82
C ALA A 167 -12.85 6.17 -0.57
N THR A 168 -13.53 5.04 -0.78
CA THR A 168 -14.02 4.18 0.28
C THR A 168 -13.54 2.75 0.06
N ALA A 169 -13.15 2.09 1.15
CA ALA A 169 -12.87 0.67 1.21
C ALA A 169 -13.61 0.09 2.41
N SER A 170 -14.61 -0.75 2.16
CA SER A 170 -15.56 -1.18 3.19
C SER A 170 -16.22 0.02 3.88
N ASP A 171 -15.96 0.27 5.15
CA ASP A 171 -16.50 1.39 5.92
C ASP A 171 -15.47 2.49 6.20
N ILE A 172 -14.32 2.45 5.54
CA ILE A 172 -13.22 3.40 5.74
C ILE A 172 -13.16 4.37 4.58
N GLU A 173 -13.20 5.66 4.88
CA GLU A 173 -13.00 6.75 3.91
C GLU A 173 -11.57 7.25 3.99
N PHE A 174 -11.00 7.58 2.83
CA PHE A 174 -9.65 8.11 2.72
C PHE A 174 -9.50 8.98 1.48
N GLU A 175 -8.48 9.83 1.50
CA GLU A 175 -8.23 10.78 0.43
C GLU A 175 -7.15 10.28 -0.53
N LEU A 176 -7.44 10.39 -1.81
CA LEU A 176 -6.54 10.11 -2.92
C LEU A 176 -6.33 11.36 -3.75
N LYS A 177 -5.09 11.64 -4.09
CA LYS A 177 -4.71 12.74 -4.95
C LYS A 177 -4.38 12.21 -6.35
N VAL A 178 -4.91 12.86 -7.37
CA VAL A 178 -4.61 12.54 -8.76
C VAL A 178 -3.12 12.80 -9.03
N LYS A 179 -2.40 11.77 -9.41
CA LYS A 179 -0.98 11.80 -9.73
C LYS A 179 -0.74 11.89 -11.24
N GLU A 180 -1.48 11.10 -12.01
CA GLU A 180 -1.37 11.04 -13.45
C GLU A 180 -2.75 10.88 -14.10
N VAL A 181 -2.96 11.54 -15.22
CA VAL A 181 -4.17 11.45 -16.04
C VAL A 181 -3.76 11.07 -17.46
N ASP A 182 -4.25 9.93 -17.92
CA ASP A 182 -4.09 9.47 -19.31
C ASP A 182 -5.47 9.43 -20.00
N ASP A 183 -5.51 9.18 -21.29
CA ASP A 183 -6.76 9.10 -22.08
C ASP A 183 -7.73 8.03 -21.55
N LYS A 184 -7.19 6.93 -21.00
CA LYS A 184 -7.98 5.76 -20.53
C LYS A 184 -7.84 5.47 -19.05
N LYS A 185 -6.80 5.98 -18.41
CA LYS A 185 -6.46 5.63 -17.02
C LYS A 185 -6.21 6.85 -16.16
N LEU A 186 -6.50 6.66 -14.89
CA LEU A 186 -6.19 7.58 -13.82
C LEU A 186 -5.26 6.87 -12.82
N VAL A 187 -4.25 7.57 -12.36
CA VAL A 187 -3.36 7.11 -11.30
C VAL A 187 -3.46 8.07 -10.13
N PHE A 188 -3.70 7.53 -8.96
CA PHE A 188 -3.82 8.28 -7.71
C PHE A 188 -2.71 7.87 -6.75
N GLU A 189 -2.29 8.81 -5.92
CA GLU A 189 -1.45 8.55 -4.76
C GLU A 189 -2.23 8.84 -3.46
N PRO A 190 -2.01 8.10 -2.38
CA PRO A 190 -2.67 8.37 -1.10
C PRO A 190 -2.16 9.68 -0.51
N VAL A 191 -3.07 10.48 0.08
CA VAL A 191 -2.73 11.72 0.79
C VAL A 191 -2.21 11.42 2.19
N SER A 192 -2.68 10.34 2.81
CA SER A 192 -2.29 9.89 4.15
C SER A 192 -1.85 8.44 4.12
N ASP A 193 -1.35 7.93 5.23
CA ASP A 193 -0.98 6.53 5.37
C ASP A 193 -2.19 5.61 5.20
N MET A 194 -2.10 4.76 4.19
CA MET A 194 -3.15 3.83 3.76
C MET A 194 -2.94 2.39 4.21
N SER A 195 -1.98 2.15 5.09
CA SER A 195 -1.63 0.80 5.55
C SER A 195 -2.82 0.05 6.15
N ALA A 196 -3.71 0.74 6.85
CA ALA A 196 -4.91 0.13 7.44
C ALA A 196 -5.93 -0.40 6.41
N VAL A 197 -5.93 0.13 5.18
CA VAL A 197 -6.88 -0.23 4.10
C VAL A 197 -6.22 -0.87 2.89
N SER A 198 -4.90 -0.99 2.87
CA SER A 198 -4.13 -1.56 1.76
C SER A 198 -4.47 -3.03 1.47
N ASP A 199 -5.06 -3.74 2.44
CA ASP A 199 -5.55 -5.12 2.30
C ASP A 199 -6.93 -5.22 1.62
N ALA A 200 -7.66 -4.13 1.47
CA ALA A 200 -8.92 -4.14 0.75
C ALA A 200 -8.68 -4.45 -0.74
N GLN A 201 -9.45 -5.39 -1.28
CA GLN A 201 -9.30 -5.78 -2.69
C GLN A 201 -10.04 -4.86 -3.64
N ILE A 202 -11.04 -4.15 -3.14
CA ILE A 202 -11.92 -3.27 -3.95
C ILE A 202 -12.04 -1.94 -3.22
N PHE A 203 -11.67 -0.91 -3.94
CA PHE A 203 -11.83 0.49 -3.54
C PHE A 203 -12.82 1.14 -4.51
N SER A 204 -13.63 2.05 -4.01
CA SER A 204 -14.57 2.80 -4.84
C SER A 204 -14.49 4.29 -4.54
N MET A 205 -14.76 5.09 -5.57
CA MET A 205 -14.78 6.54 -5.49
C MET A 205 -15.96 7.07 -6.28
N GLU A 206 -16.74 7.95 -5.67
CA GLU A 206 -17.79 8.65 -6.36
C GLU A 206 -17.26 9.93 -7.01
N VAL A 207 -17.51 10.09 -8.29
CA VAL A 207 -17.17 11.31 -9.02
C VAL A 207 -18.43 11.98 -9.57
N THR A 208 -18.49 13.28 -9.43
CA THR A 208 -19.59 14.09 -9.94
C THR A 208 -19.08 15.00 -11.04
N ARG A 209 -19.86 15.15 -12.11
CA ARG A 209 -19.58 16.20 -13.09
C ARG A 209 -19.94 17.55 -12.48
N PRO A 210 -19.17 18.61 -12.77
CA PRO A 210 -19.58 19.95 -12.42
C PRO A 210 -20.95 20.25 -13.06
N ALA A 211 -21.79 20.96 -12.34
CA ALA A 211 -23.06 21.41 -12.89
C ALA A 211 -22.81 22.31 -14.11
N ILE A 212 -23.48 22.04 -15.23
CA ILE A 212 -23.46 22.94 -16.38
C ILE A 212 -24.35 24.11 -16.02
N GLU A 213 -23.75 25.24 -15.67
CA GLU A 213 -24.52 26.46 -15.39
C GLU A 213 -25.18 26.97 -16.67
N ASN A 214 -26.43 27.39 -16.54
CA ASN A 214 -27.25 27.92 -17.64
C ASN A 214 -27.48 26.93 -18.80
N ALA A 215 -27.49 25.63 -18.52
CA ALA A 215 -27.81 24.62 -19.54
C ALA A 215 -29.26 24.82 -20.08
N VAL A 216 -29.42 24.91 -21.40
CA VAL A 216 -30.71 24.77 -22.05
C VAL A 216 -31.04 23.30 -22.15
N TYR A 217 -32.20 22.88 -21.68
CA TYR A 217 -32.64 21.49 -21.74
C TYR A 217 -34.09 21.35 -22.14
N VAL A 218 -34.44 20.26 -22.79
CA VAL A 218 -35.81 19.90 -23.18
C VAL A 218 -36.12 18.49 -22.72
N GLN A 219 -37.41 18.15 -22.61
CA GLN A 219 -37.76 16.74 -22.36
C GLN A 219 -37.31 15.90 -23.54
N LYS A 220 -36.74 14.72 -23.26
CA LYS A 220 -36.18 13.81 -24.28
C LYS A 220 -37.19 13.48 -25.38
N ASP A 221 -38.47 13.36 -25.00
CA ASP A 221 -39.57 13.01 -25.90
C ASP A 221 -39.92 14.13 -26.88
N ALA A 222 -39.44 15.35 -26.66
CA ALA A 222 -39.56 16.44 -27.58
C ALA A 222 -38.46 16.47 -28.66
N VAL A 223 -37.40 15.67 -28.50
CA VAL A 223 -36.27 15.61 -29.42
C VAL A 223 -36.53 14.54 -30.47
N HIS A 224 -36.55 14.96 -31.74
CA HIS A 224 -36.72 14.09 -32.89
C HIS A 224 -35.41 13.94 -33.65
N GLU A 225 -35.24 12.79 -34.30
CA GLU A 225 -34.08 12.52 -35.14
C GLU A 225 -34.53 12.24 -36.59
N LYS A 226 -33.83 12.81 -37.52
CA LYS A 226 -33.97 12.54 -38.94
C LYS A 226 -32.63 12.65 -39.66
N ASP A 227 -32.27 11.60 -40.36
CA ASP A 227 -31.02 11.50 -41.14
C ASP A 227 -29.75 11.83 -40.30
N GLY A 228 -29.75 11.36 -39.03
CA GLY A 228 -28.62 11.58 -38.09
C GLY A 228 -28.53 12.99 -37.52
N ARG A 229 -29.56 13.81 -37.70
CA ARG A 229 -29.64 15.17 -37.17
C ARG A 229 -30.84 15.32 -36.26
N TYR A 230 -30.69 16.10 -35.19
CA TYR A 230 -31.71 16.29 -34.17
C TYR A 230 -32.50 17.59 -34.42
N PHE A 231 -33.77 17.58 -34.09
CA PHE A 231 -34.64 18.76 -34.18
C PHE A 231 -35.74 18.67 -33.11
N VAL A 232 -36.32 19.82 -32.79
CA VAL A 232 -37.53 19.97 -31.98
C VAL A 232 -38.57 20.76 -32.76
N TYR A 233 -39.83 20.65 -32.34
CA TYR A 233 -40.87 21.54 -32.84
C TYR A 233 -41.05 22.72 -31.89
N THR A 234 -41.03 23.93 -32.44
CA THR A 234 -41.43 25.17 -31.76
C THR A 234 -42.69 25.74 -32.44
N LEU A 235 -43.31 26.72 -31.82
CA LEU A 235 -44.41 27.46 -32.45
C LEU A 235 -43.89 28.78 -33.03
N ASP A 236 -44.31 29.12 -34.24
CA ASP A 236 -44.05 30.42 -34.83
C ASP A 236 -45.01 31.50 -34.25
N GLU A 237 -44.84 32.75 -34.64
CA GLU A 237 -45.68 33.88 -34.20
C GLU A 237 -47.18 33.71 -34.50
N ASN A 238 -47.52 32.80 -35.40
CA ASN A 238 -48.90 32.49 -35.78
C ASN A 238 -49.44 31.21 -35.14
N GLY A 239 -48.63 30.57 -34.28
CA GLY A 239 -49.00 29.33 -33.60
C GLY A 239 -48.84 28.08 -34.44
N TYR A 240 -48.15 28.11 -35.59
CA TYR A 240 -47.85 26.93 -36.39
C TYR A 240 -46.56 26.25 -35.95
N ARG A 241 -46.56 24.92 -36.02
CA ARG A 241 -45.35 24.12 -35.71
C ARG A 241 -44.29 24.36 -36.78
N GLN A 242 -43.10 24.71 -36.34
CA GLN A 242 -41.89 24.74 -37.16
C GLN A 242 -40.80 23.86 -36.57
N ALA A 243 -40.07 23.18 -37.44
CA ALA A 243 -38.92 22.34 -36.98
C ALA A 243 -37.70 23.24 -36.85
N VAL A 244 -37.06 23.18 -35.67
CA VAL A 244 -35.80 23.85 -35.37
C VAL A 244 -34.73 22.79 -35.18
N TRP A 245 -33.69 22.86 -36.00
CA TRP A 245 -32.55 21.96 -35.89
C TRP A 245 -31.70 22.32 -34.66
N ILE A 246 -31.29 21.31 -33.92
CA ILE A 246 -30.57 21.48 -32.67
C ILE A 246 -29.32 20.58 -32.62
N SER A 247 -28.33 21.01 -31.86
CA SER A 247 -27.23 20.14 -31.40
C SER A 247 -27.56 19.71 -30.00
N VAL A 248 -27.39 18.39 -29.73
CA VAL A 248 -27.72 17.80 -28.45
C VAL A 248 -26.44 17.41 -27.70
N GLY A 249 -26.43 17.62 -26.39
CA GLY A 249 -25.44 17.15 -25.46
C GLY A 249 -25.92 15.92 -24.71
N ASP A 250 -25.49 15.78 -23.45
CA ASP A 250 -25.82 14.65 -22.61
C ASP A 250 -27.31 14.55 -22.28
N GLN A 251 -27.75 13.32 -22.00
CA GLN A 251 -29.06 13.07 -21.44
C GLN A 251 -28.94 12.92 -19.92
N VAL A 252 -29.78 13.64 -19.18
CA VAL A 252 -29.85 13.58 -17.73
C VAL A 252 -31.30 13.24 -17.32
N GLY A 253 -31.51 11.99 -16.95
CA GLY A 253 -32.85 11.49 -16.64
C GLY A 253 -33.79 11.58 -17.85
N ASP A 254 -34.89 12.34 -17.70
CA ASP A 254 -35.91 12.57 -18.77
C ASP A 254 -35.62 13.82 -19.59
N TYR A 255 -34.47 14.46 -19.41
CA TYR A 255 -34.09 15.69 -20.10
C TYR A 255 -32.88 15.48 -21.00
N ARG A 256 -32.86 16.19 -22.13
CA ARG A 256 -31.74 16.27 -23.05
C ARG A 256 -31.16 17.66 -23.03
N ILE A 257 -29.84 17.79 -22.81
CA ILE A 257 -29.16 19.09 -22.90
C ILE A 257 -29.07 19.50 -24.37
N ILE A 258 -29.34 20.76 -24.64
CA ILE A 258 -29.24 21.35 -25.97
C ILE A 258 -28.05 22.30 -25.97
N THR A 259 -27.09 22.02 -26.85
CA THR A 259 -25.88 22.81 -26.97
C THR A 259 -26.01 23.97 -27.98
N GLU A 260 -26.86 23.80 -29.00
CA GLU A 260 -27.11 24.80 -30.00
C GLU A 260 -28.54 24.68 -30.54
N GLY A 261 -29.09 25.79 -31.05
CA GLY A 261 -30.38 25.83 -31.77
C GLY A 261 -31.56 26.30 -30.92
N LEU A 262 -31.47 26.33 -29.59
CA LEU A 262 -32.47 26.86 -28.67
C LEU A 262 -31.86 27.85 -27.69
N LYS A 263 -32.69 28.73 -27.16
CA LYS A 263 -32.37 29.66 -26.09
C LYS A 263 -33.24 29.36 -24.87
N SER A 264 -32.77 29.79 -23.70
CA SER A 264 -33.59 29.73 -22.48
C SER A 264 -34.87 30.57 -22.67
N GLY A 265 -36.03 29.94 -22.45
CA GLY A 265 -37.35 30.55 -22.62
C GLY A 265 -38.04 30.16 -23.93
N ASP A 266 -37.39 29.48 -24.87
CA ASP A 266 -38.05 28.96 -26.07
C ASP A 266 -39.06 27.86 -25.70
N GLU A 267 -40.27 27.95 -26.28
CA GLU A 267 -41.32 26.95 -26.05
C GLU A 267 -41.19 25.79 -27.04
N VAL A 268 -41.10 24.60 -26.54
CA VAL A 268 -40.97 23.35 -27.33
C VAL A 268 -42.26 22.55 -27.20
N VAL A 269 -42.76 22.07 -28.34
CA VAL A 269 -43.99 21.27 -28.40
C VAL A 269 -43.66 19.83 -28.00
N LEU A 270 -44.33 19.32 -26.97
CA LEU A 270 -44.35 17.90 -26.61
C LEU A 270 -45.39 17.18 -27.48
N GLN A 271 -45.11 15.93 -27.84
CA GLN A 271 -46.10 15.09 -28.54
C GLN A 271 -47.23 14.66 -27.63
#